data_93ea537f1ad50a7a9952be5aa568ff1f
#
_entry.id   93ea537f1ad50a7a9952be5aa568ff1f
#
_cell.length_a   1.000
_cell.length_b   1.000
_cell.length_c   1.000
_cell.angle_alpha   90.00
_cell.angle_beta   90.00
_cell.angle_gamma   90.00
#
_symmetry.space_group_name_H-M   'P 1'
#
loop_
_entity.id
_entity.type
_entity.pdbx_description
1 polymer ?
#
loop_
_entity_poly.entity_id
_entity_poly.type
_entity_poly.pdbx_seq_one_letter_code
_entity_poly.pdbx_strand_id
1 'polypeptide(L)'
;MKSKLLLLAAAAAIAIPGAAQAQMRALSDPVVGHPNPESLFTDSNRTLHRNKQAALHIQRELLKCNQWSRAGEWLTDAYIQHNPVAASGLAGVIEYFVNVARRQPLDPCPALSSEDPNAVVAVIAEDDYVTILTRRIVPYADDPSQSYTTTWFDTWRFVDGKADEHWDPATLPVAPPAGERG
;
A
#
# COMPACT_ATOMS: atom_id res chain seq x y z
N MET A 1 29.59 -74.46 28.73
CA MET A 1 29.66 -73.00 28.81
C MET A 1 28.87 -72.43 27.65
N LYS A 2 27.66 -71.84 27.90
CA LYS A 2 26.79 -71.28 26.85
C LYS A 2 26.83 -69.76 27.00
N SER A 3 27.53 -69.08 26.08
CA SER A 3 27.58 -67.63 26.02
C SER A 3 26.26 -67.09 25.48
N LYS A 4 25.60 -66.25 26.26
CA LYS A 4 24.42 -65.47 25.82
C LYS A 4 24.89 -64.15 25.23
N LEU A 5 24.68 -63.95 23.94
CA LEU A 5 24.87 -62.65 23.26
C LEU A 5 23.68 -61.75 23.56
N LEU A 6 23.93 -60.65 24.29
CA LEU A 6 22.92 -59.56 24.44
C LEU A 6 23.01 -58.64 23.23
N LEU A 7 21.94 -58.59 22.42
CA LEU A 7 21.78 -57.52 21.43
C LEU A 7 21.19 -56.29 22.12
N LEU A 8 21.98 -55.20 22.21
CA LEU A 8 21.48 -53.86 22.53
C LEU A 8 20.84 -53.27 21.25
N ALA A 9 19.55 -53.10 21.23
CA ALA A 9 18.85 -52.32 20.23
C ALA A 9 18.94 -50.81 20.62
N ALA A 10 19.74 -50.05 19.88
CA ALA A 10 19.76 -48.60 20.02
C ALA A 10 18.54 -48.02 19.27
N ALA A 11 17.57 -47.48 20.00
CA ALA A 11 16.46 -46.74 19.43
C ALA A 11 16.96 -45.31 19.07
N ALA A 12 17.13 -45.05 17.79
CA ALA A 12 17.40 -43.70 17.30
C ALA A 12 16.11 -42.88 17.39
N ALA A 13 16.02 -41.94 18.31
CA ALA A 13 14.95 -40.94 18.36
C ALA A 13 15.10 -39.98 17.16
N ILE A 14 14.22 -40.12 16.20
CA ILE A 14 14.10 -39.14 15.10
C ILE A 14 13.45 -37.89 15.73
N ALA A 15 14.24 -36.84 15.93
CA ALA A 15 13.75 -35.50 16.26
C ALA A 15 12.99 -34.98 15.03
N ILE A 16 11.65 -35.01 15.08
CA ILE A 16 10.82 -34.30 14.09
C ILE A 16 11.07 -32.81 14.32
N PRO A 17 11.60 -32.03 13.33
CA PRO A 17 11.68 -30.60 13.50
C PRO A 17 10.27 -30.08 13.73
N GLY A 18 10.06 -29.44 14.88
CA GLY A 18 8.77 -28.84 15.22
C GLY A 18 8.36 -27.92 14.07
N ALA A 19 7.19 -28.17 13.49
CA ALA A 19 6.62 -27.26 12.49
C ALA A 19 6.57 -25.88 13.15
N ALA A 20 7.28 -24.90 12.58
CA ALA A 20 7.19 -23.52 13.01
C ALA A 20 5.72 -23.12 12.88
N GLN A 21 5.05 -22.93 14.01
CA GLN A 21 3.67 -22.46 14.00
C GLN A 21 3.70 -21.04 13.43
N ALA A 22 2.92 -20.80 12.38
CA ALA A 22 2.73 -19.46 11.84
C ALA A 22 2.16 -18.57 12.96
N GLN A 23 2.94 -17.61 13.43
CA GLN A 23 2.54 -16.68 14.46
C GLN A 23 1.97 -15.43 13.80
N MET A 24 0.78 -15.01 14.19
CA MET A 24 0.25 -13.73 13.76
C MET A 24 1.11 -12.58 14.32
N ARG A 25 1.38 -11.58 13.49
CA ARG A 25 2.05 -10.36 13.93
C ARG A 25 1.19 -9.65 15.00
N ALA A 26 1.81 -9.19 16.08
CA ALA A 26 1.11 -8.39 17.07
C ALA A 26 0.61 -7.07 16.43
N LEU A 27 -0.57 -6.59 16.84
CA LEU A 27 -1.07 -5.29 16.35
C LEU A 27 -0.18 -4.11 16.77
N SER A 28 0.56 -4.27 17.88
CA SER A 28 1.56 -3.30 18.33
C SER A 28 2.81 -3.22 17.44
N ASP A 29 3.08 -4.26 16.63
CA ASP A 29 4.22 -4.26 15.74
C ASP A 29 3.88 -3.39 14.51
N PRO A 30 4.62 -2.29 14.24
CA PRO A 30 4.27 -1.40 13.16
C PRO A 30 4.57 -2.02 11.78
N VAL A 31 3.79 -1.64 10.78
CA VAL A 31 4.19 -1.78 9.38
C VAL A 31 5.32 -0.78 9.11
N VAL A 32 6.46 -1.26 8.66
CA VAL A 32 7.67 -0.44 8.46
C VAL A 32 7.76 -0.01 7.00
N GLY A 33 7.95 1.30 6.76
CA GLY A 33 8.25 1.83 5.44
C GLY A 33 9.65 1.43 4.96
N HIS A 34 9.83 1.37 3.64
CA HIS A 34 11.14 1.08 3.05
C HIS A 34 12.14 2.20 3.41
N PRO A 35 13.38 1.89 3.82
CA PRO A 35 14.35 2.90 4.26
C PRO A 35 14.77 3.88 3.17
N ASN A 36 14.69 3.47 1.91
CA ASN A 36 14.93 4.32 0.74
C ASN A 36 13.77 4.15 -0.27
N PRO A 37 12.57 4.73 0.00
CA PRO A 37 11.36 4.41 -0.73
C PRO A 37 11.42 4.79 -2.22
N GLU A 38 12.07 5.90 -2.59
CA GLU A 38 12.17 6.32 -3.99
C GLU A 38 13.00 5.37 -4.87
N SER A 39 13.91 4.60 -4.26
CA SER A 39 14.69 3.58 -4.99
C SER A 39 13.84 2.42 -5.53
N LEU A 40 12.65 2.20 -4.98
CA LEU A 40 11.72 1.16 -5.42
C LEU A 40 11.06 1.48 -6.78
N PHE A 41 11.11 2.73 -7.20
CA PHE A 41 10.49 3.19 -8.43
C PHE A 41 11.40 3.12 -9.66
N THR A 42 12.48 2.35 -9.57
CA THR A 42 13.39 2.07 -10.68
C THR A 42 13.17 0.68 -11.27
N ASP A 43 13.50 0.49 -12.54
CA ASP A 43 13.45 -0.82 -13.21
C ASP A 43 14.45 -0.86 -14.36
N SER A 44 14.94 -2.06 -14.71
CA SER A 44 15.79 -2.27 -15.88
C SER A 44 14.99 -2.30 -17.19
N ASN A 45 13.71 -2.68 -17.14
CA ASN A 45 12.79 -2.60 -18.26
C ASN A 45 12.34 -1.14 -18.43
N ARG A 46 12.52 -0.59 -19.63
CA ARG A 46 12.23 0.83 -19.91
C ARG A 46 10.78 1.22 -19.72
N THR A 47 9.83 0.34 -20.08
CA THR A 47 8.39 0.58 -19.91
C THR A 47 8.03 0.57 -18.44
N LEU A 48 8.46 -0.46 -17.69
CA LEU A 48 8.21 -0.54 -16.25
C LEU A 48 8.86 0.62 -15.51
N HIS A 49 10.09 1.02 -15.90
CA HIS A 49 10.76 2.18 -15.32
C HIS A 49 9.94 3.47 -15.53
N ARG A 50 9.49 3.74 -16.76
CA ARG A 50 8.65 4.90 -17.07
C ARG A 50 7.37 4.92 -16.22
N ASN A 51 6.67 3.80 -16.14
CA ASN A 51 5.43 3.68 -15.39
C ASN A 51 5.67 3.83 -13.87
N LYS A 52 6.75 3.24 -13.34
CA LYS A 52 7.17 3.43 -11.94
C LYS A 52 7.52 4.89 -11.65
N GLN A 53 8.21 5.60 -12.55
CA GLN A 53 8.52 7.01 -12.35
C GLN A 53 7.25 7.87 -12.32
N ALA A 54 6.28 7.63 -13.20
CA ALA A 54 4.98 8.31 -13.13
C ALA A 54 4.26 8.00 -11.81
N ALA A 55 4.28 6.74 -11.36
CA ALA A 55 3.73 6.34 -10.07
C ALA A 55 4.43 7.01 -8.88
N LEU A 56 5.77 7.24 -8.96
CA LEU A 56 6.51 8.02 -7.97
C LEU A 56 5.98 9.44 -7.86
N HIS A 57 5.76 10.11 -8.99
CA HIS A 57 5.22 11.46 -9.01
C HIS A 57 3.79 11.51 -8.47
N ILE A 58 2.94 10.54 -8.83
CA ILE A 58 1.59 10.41 -8.27
C ILE A 58 1.67 10.27 -6.74
N GLN A 59 2.50 9.34 -6.24
CA GLN A 59 2.63 9.08 -4.81
C GLN A 59 3.17 10.29 -4.05
N ARG A 60 4.19 10.97 -4.60
CA ARG A 60 4.84 12.10 -3.94
C ARG A 60 4.07 13.40 -4.12
N GLU A 61 3.81 13.81 -5.37
CA GLU A 61 3.28 15.13 -5.66
C GLU A 61 1.77 15.22 -5.42
N LEU A 62 1.01 14.18 -5.83
CA LEU A 62 -0.45 14.21 -5.69
C LEU A 62 -0.91 13.69 -4.32
N LEU A 63 -0.49 12.47 -3.91
CA LEU A 63 -1.01 11.86 -2.71
C LEU A 63 -0.36 12.40 -1.42
N LYS A 64 0.97 12.61 -1.40
CA LYS A 64 1.67 13.16 -0.24
C LYS A 64 1.55 14.67 -0.17
N CYS A 65 1.83 15.37 -1.27
CA CYS A 65 1.95 16.84 -1.29
C CYS A 65 0.69 17.55 -1.78
N ASN A 66 -0.36 16.85 -2.14
CA ASN A 66 -1.67 17.39 -2.57
C ASN A 66 -1.60 18.41 -3.72
N GLN A 67 -0.63 18.28 -4.62
CA GLN A 67 -0.44 19.19 -5.77
C GLN A 67 -1.37 18.80 -6.94
N TRP A 68 -2.66 18.61 -6.66
CA TRP A 68 -3.66 18.07 -7.59
C TRP A 68 -3.91 18.93 -8.82
N SER A 69 -3.58 20.23 -8.78
CA SER A 69 -3.61 21.10 -9.97
C SER A 69 -2.65 20.62 -11.06
N ARG A 70 -1.63 19.82 -10.72
CA ARG A 70 -0.65 19.23 -11.65
C ARG A 70 -1.04 17.81 -12.10
N ALA A 71 -2.17 17.28 -11.68
CA ALA A 71 -2.55 15.89 -11.94
C ALA A 71 -2.51 15.51 -13.42
N GLY A 72 -2.82 16.43 -14.35
CA GLY A 72 -2.75 16.20 -15.80
C GLY A 72 -1.34 15.91 -16.35
N GLU A 73 -0.28 16.10 -15.56
CA GLU A 73 1.07 15.68 -15.93
C GLU A 73 1.20 14.15 -15.85
N TRP A 74 0.48 13.50 -14.92
CA TRP A 74 0.62 12.09 -14.56
C TRP A 74 -0.63 11.23 -14.79
N LEU A 75 -1.81 11.84 -14.95
CA LEU A 75 -3.08 11.17 -15.25
C LEU A 75 -3.55 11.50 -16.67
N THR A 76 -4.26 10.56 -17.30
CA THR A 76 -4.94 10.82 -18.58
C THR A 76 -6.23 11.63 -18.35
N ASP A 77 -6.72 12.30 -19.38
CA ASP A 77 -8.01 13.01 -19.32
C ASP A 77 -9.19 12.06 -19.05
N ALA A 78 -9.09 10.82 -19.59
CA ALA A 78 -10.11 9.78 -19.46
C ALA A 78 -9.99 8.94 -18.21
N TYR A 79 -9.08 9.27 -17.28
CA TYR A 79 -8.77 8.53 -16.07
C TYR A 79 -9.99 7.88 -15.40
N ILE A 80 -9.97 6.57 -15.24
CA ILE A 80 -11.04 5.80 -14.62
C ILE A 80 -10.73 5.56 -13.15
N GLN A 81 -11.61 6.00 -12.27
CA GLN A 81 -11.49 5.85 -10.84
C GLN A 81 -12.46 4.77 -10.33
N HIS A 82 -11.93 3.65 -9.79
CA HIS A 82 -12.74 2.60 -9.18
C HIS A 82 -13.01 2.83 -7.69
N ASN A 83 -12.37 3.84 -7.09
CA ASN A 83 -12.68 4.28 -5.73
C ASN A 83 -14.08 4.93 -5.71
N PRO A 84 -15.03 4.44 -4.89
CA PRO A 84 -16.42 4.89 -4.93
C PRO A 84 -16.64 6.31 -4.37
N VAL A 85 -15.61 6.94 -3.78
CA VAL A 85 -15.73 8.29 -3.20
C VAL A 85 -15.28 9.41 -4.14
N ALA A 86 -14.61 9.08 -5.25
CA ALA A 86 -14.11 10.06 -6.22
C ALA A 86 -14.65 9.76 -7.63
N ALA A 87 -15.05 10.79 -8.35
CA ALA A 87 -15.53 10.65 -9.72
C ALA A 87 -14.38 10.32 -10.69
N SER A 88 -14.70 9.60 -11.78
CA SER A 88 -13.80 9.37 -12.92
C SER A 88 -13.57 10.64 -13.74
N GLY A 89 -12.54 10.60 -14.57
CA GLY A 89 -12.04 11.72 -15.37
C GLY A 89 -11.08 12.61 -14.58
N LEU A 90 -10.08 13.15 -15.27
CA LEU A 90 -9.09 14.04 -14.66
C LEU A 90 -9.75 15.19 -13.89
N ALA A 91 -10.75 15.83 -14.49
CA ALA A 91 -11.49 16.92 -13.86
C ALA A 91 -12.23 16.48 -12.59
N GLY A 92 -12.84 15.29 -12.60
CA GLY A 92 -13.55 14.73 -11.44
C GLY A 92 -12.64 14.43 -10.27
N VAL A 93 -11.45 13.90 -10.54
CA VAL A 93 -10.43 13.62 -9.49
C VAL A 93 -9.90 14.93 -8.91
N ILE A 94 -9.56 15.92 -9.74
CA ILE A 94 -9.11 17.24 -9.28
C ILE A 94 -10.19 17.90 -8.42
N GLU A 95 -11.45 17.91 -8.89
CA GLU A 95 -12.59 18.48 -8.14
C GLU A 95 -12.72 17.84 -6.76
N TYR A 96 -12.63 16.51 -6.69
CA TYR A 96 -12.71 15.81 -5.41
C TYR A 96 -11.63 16.26 -4.44
N PHE A 97 -10.36 16.25 -4.82
CA PHE A 97 -9.27 16.54 -3.88
C PHE A 97 -9.16 18.03 -3.54
N VAL A 98 -9.42 18.92 -4.49
CA VAL A 98 -9.28 20.37 -4.28
C VAL A 98 -10.50 20.95 -3.56
N ASN A 99 -11.72 20.65 -4.04
CA ASN A 99 -12.93 21.33 -3.59
C ASN A 99 -13.74 20.51 -2.56
N VAL A 100 -13.80 19.16 -2.70
CA VAL A 100 -14.55 18.32 -1.75
C VAL A 100 -13.69 17.97 -0.55
N ALA A 101 -12.53 17.36 -0.75
CA ALA A 101 -11.61 16.99 0.33
C ALA A 101 -10.78 18.19 0.85
N ARG A 102 -10.76 19.30 0.12
CA ARG A 102 -10.07 20.56 0.47
C ARG A 102 -8.62 20.38 0.89
N ARG A 103 -7.92 19.48 0.19
CA ARG A 103 -6.51 19.20 0.47
C ARG A 103 -5.64 20.38 0.09
N GLN A 104 -4.84 20.85 1.06
CA GLN A 104 -3.92 21.97 0.83
C GLN A 104 -2.61 21.47 0.22
N PRO A 105 -2.12 22.08 -0.86
CA PRO A 105 -0.85 21.71 -1.46
C PRO A 105 0.31 22.03 -0.52
N LEU A 106 1.31 21.16 -0.49
CA LEU A 106 2.58 21.36 0.19
C LEU A 106 3.65 21.72 -0.84
N ASP A 107 4.27 22.88 -0.67
CA ASP A 107 5.36 23.38 -1.51
C ASP A 107 6.44 24.05 -0.63
N PRO A 108 7.75 23.66 -0.72
CA PRO A 108 8.25 22.60 -1.59
C PRO A 108 7.80 21.20 -1.16
N CYS A 109 7.62 20.30 -2.15
CA CYS A 109 7.25 18.92 -1.90
C CYS A 109 8.49 18.10 -1.52
N PRO A 110 8.61 17.57 -0.29
CA PRO A 110 9.75 16.78 0.12
C PRO A 110 9.74 15.39 -0.50
N ALA A 111 10.91 14.77 -0.62
CA ALA A 111 11.06 13.38 -1.01
C ALA A 111 10.26 12.43 -0.11
N LEU A 112 9.92 11.24 -0.62
CA LEU A 112 9.30 10.19 0.19
C LEU A 112 10.25 9.73 1.29
N SER A 113 9.71 9.39 2.46
CA SER A 113 10.47 8.95 3.63
C SER A 113 9.83 7.72 4.28
N SER A 114 10.65 6.88 4.92
CA SER A 114 10.18 5.78 5.78
C SER A 114 9.34 6.27 6.97
N GLU A 115 9.51 7.53 7.36
CA GLU A 115 8.80 8.15 8.48
C GLU A 115 7.46 8.77 8.07
N ASP A 116 7.16 8.86 6.78
CA ASP A 116 5.87 9.37 6.33
C ASP A 116 4.71 8.57 6.95
N PRO A 117 3.59 9.18 7.33
CA PRO A 117 2.42 8.45 7.85
C PRO A 117 1.97 7.33 6.90
N ASN A 118 2.04 7.60 5.59
CA ASN A 118 1.74 6.65 4.51
C ASN A 118 3.04 6.18 3.82
N ALA A 119 4.04 5.79 4.61
CA ALA A 119 5.33 5.36 4.09
C ALA A 119 5.19 4.21 3.10
N VAL A 120 5.91 4.31 1.98
CA VAL A 120 5.94 3.24 0.96
C VAL A 120 6.68 2.03 1.51
N VAL A 121 6.03 0.86 1.40
CA VAL A 121 6.56 -0.44 1.84
C VAL A 121 7.15 -1.20 0.66
N ALA A 122 6.44 -1.24 -0.47
CA ALA A 122 6.86 -1.94 -1.67
C ALA A 122 6.24 -1.32 -2.93
N VAL A 123 6.90 -1.52 -4.07
CA VAL A 123 6.41 -1.14 -5.41
C VAL A 123 6.57 -2.33 -6.33
N ILE A 124 5.48 -2.78 -6.92
CA ILE A 124 5.42 -3.93 -7.83
C ILE A 124 4.95 -3.40 -9.19
N ALA A 125 5.59 -3.83 -10.27
CA ALA A 125 5.18 -3.47 -11.62
C ALA A 125 5.25 -4.68 -12.55
N GLU A 126 4.22 -4.84 -13.35
CA GLU A 126 4.13 -5.87 -14.39
C GLU A 126 3.29 -5.31 -15.55
N ASP A 127 3.74 -5.53 -16.78
CA ASP A 127 3.11 -4.99 -17.98
C ASP A 127 2.84 -3.48 -17.85
N ASP A 128 1.57 -3.09 -17.93
CA ASP A 128 1.13 -1.70 -17.81
C ASP A 128 0.69 -1.32 -16.40
N TYR A 129 0.88 -2.21 -15.41
CA TYR A 129 0.41 -1.99 -14.04
C TYR A 129 1.55 -1.65 -13.09
N VAL A 130 1.26 -0.74 -12.15
CA VAL A 130 2.10 -0.48 -10.97
C VAL A 130 1.22 -0.51 -9.73
N THR A 131 1.62 -1.32 -8.75
CA THR A 131 0.99 -1.37 -7.43
C THR A 131 1.96 -0.84 -6.38
N ILE A 132 1.51 0.11 -5.57
CA ILE A 132 2.25 0.64 -4.42
C ILE A 132 1.59 0.15 -3.14
N LEU A 133 2.36 -0.51 -2.27
CA LEU A 133 1.95 -0.81 -0.92
C LEU A 133 2.44 0.29 0.01
N THR A 134 1.54 0.84 0.80
CA THR A 134 1.86 1.87 1.79
C THR A 134 1.43 1.45 3.19
N ARG A 135 2.09 2.00 4.21
CA ARG A 135 1.62 1.93 5.59
C ARG A 135 0.33 2.74 5.73
N ARG A 136 -0.63 2.21 6.47
CA ARG A 136 -1.81 2.94 6.90
C ARG A 136 -1.91 2.92 8.42
N ILE A 137 -2.08 4.08 9.03
CA ILE A 137 -2.35 4.23 10.46
C ILE A 137 -3.87 4.24 10.64
N VAL A 138 -4.38 3.36 11.47
CA VAL A 138 -5.81 3.21 11.74
C VAL A 138 -6.06 3.41 13.22
N PRO A 139 -6.80 4.47 13.62
CA PRO A 139 -7.21 4.65 15.01
C PRO A 139 -8.19 3.55 15.43
N TYR A 140 -8.15 3.14 16.69
CA TYR A 140 -9.17 2.26 17.23
C TYR A 140 -10.51 2.99 17.34
N ALA A 141 -11.61 2.27 17.03
CA ALA A 141 -12.96 2.86 17.05
C ALA A 141 -13.42 3.24 18.47
N ASP A 142 -13.00 2.48 19.48
CA ASP A 142 -13.32 2.65 20.89
C ASP A 142 -12.34 3.58 21.62
N ASP A 143 -11.13 3.76 21.10
CA ASP A 143 -10.14 4.69 21.64
C ASP A 143 -9.32 5.34 20.49
N PRO A 144 -9.81 6.41 19.88
CA PRO A 144 -9.12 7.10 18.79
C PRO A 144 -7.77 7.74 19.15
N SER A 145 -7.42 7.80 20.45
CA SER A 145 -6.08 8.23 20.91
C SER A 145 -5.01 7.16 20.64
N GLN A 146 -5.41 5.93 20.43
CA GLN A 146 -4.55 4.80 20.09
C GLN A 146 -4.77 4.38 18.64
N SER A 147 -3.75 3.76 18.04
CA SER A 147 -3.82 3.29 16.66
C SER A 147 -2.97 2.05 16.46
N TYR A 148 -3.28 1.31 15.41
CA TYR A 148 -2.45 0.24 14.88
C TYR A 148 -2.07 0.55 13.43
N THR A 149 -1.14 -0.21 12.88
CA THR A 149 -0.77 -0.06 11.47
C THR A 149 -1.19 -1.28 10.66
N THR A 150 -1.66 -1.00 9.45
CA THR A 150 -1.94 -1.99 8.41
C THR A 150 -1.35 -1.51 7.08
N THR A 151 -1.61 -2.22 6.01
CA THR A 151 -1.20 -1.83 4.66
C THR A 151 -2.41 -1.31 3.87
N TRP A 152 -2.15 -0.35 3.03
CA TRP A 152 -3.02 0.10 1.95
C TRP A 152 -2.32 -0.19 0.63
N PHE A 153 -3.05 -0.33 -0.45
CA PHE A 153 -2.46 -0.45 -1.77
C PHE A 153 -3.26 0.35 -2.78
N ASP A 154 -2.53 0.97 -3.68
CA ASP A 154 -3.02 1.69 -4.83
C ASP A 154 -2.45 1.01 -6.07
N THR A 155 -3.28 0.68 -7.04
CA THR A 155 -2.87 0.08 -8.31
C THR A 155 -3.32 0.98 -9.45
N TRP A 156 -2.41 1.25 -10.37
CA TRP A 156 -2.71 1.99 -11.60
C TRP A 156 -2.37 1.16 -12.83
N ARG A 157 -3.19 1.29 -13.87
CA ARG A 157 -2.83 0.93 -15.24
C ARG A 157 -2.32 2.18 -15.95
N PHE A 158 -1.25 2.04 -16.71
CA PHE A 158 -0.58 3.15 -17.40
C PHE A 158 -0.76 3.04 -18.91
N VAL A 159 -1.01 4.17 -19.55
CA VAL A 159 -1.01 4.36 -21.01
C VAL A 159 -0.02 5.48 -21.32
N ASP A 160 1.00 5.18 -22.12
CA ASP A 160 2.05 6.13 -22.52
C ASP A 160 2.71 6.89 -21.37
N GLY A 161 2.84 6.25 -20.20
CA GLY A 161 3.47 6.81 -19.01
C GLY A 161 2.57 7.69 -18.17
N LYS A 162 1.27 7.72 -18.44
CA LYS A 162 0.25 8.36 -17.57
C LYS A 162 -0.69 7.29 -17.02
N ALA A 163 -1.10 7.46 -15.77
CA ALA A 163 -2.10 6.59 -15.16
C ALA A 163 -3.46 6.86 -15.83
N ASP A 164 -4.09 5.80 -16.32
CA ASP A 164 -5.35 5.82 -17.04
C ASP A 164 -6.50 5.20 -16.24
N GLU A 165 -6.15 4.33 -15.27
CA GLU A 165 -7.12 3.62 -14.45
C GLU A 165 -6.54 3.32 -13.07
N HIS A 166 -7.38 3.34 -12.02
CA HIS A 166 -6.94 3.22 -10.63
C HIS A 166 -7.88 2.33 -9.80
N TRP A 167 -7.29 1.50 -8.96
CA TRP A 167 -7.96 0.67 -7.97
C TRP A 167 -7.32 0.86 -6.60
N ASP A 168 -8.15 0.94 -5.57
CA ASP A 168 -7.77 0.89 -4.17
C ASP A 168 -8.85 0.17 -3.33
N PRO A 169 -8.60 -0.17 -2.07
CA PRO A 169 -9.57 -0.85 -1.21
C PRO A 169 -10.57 0.11 -0.53
N ALA A 170 -10.78 1.33 -1.04
CA ALA A 170 -11.72 2.27 -0.45
C ALA A 170 -13.15 1.75 -0.49
N THR A 171 -13.89 2.02 0.57
CA THR A 171 -15.30 1.69 0.70
C THR A 171 -16.10 2.94 1.06
N LEU A 172 -17.38 2.97 0.69
CA LEU A 172 -18.29 4.00 1.21
C LEU A 172 -18.45 3.83 2.72
N PRO A 173 -18.62 4.94 3.47
CA PRO A 173 -18.98 4.86 4.88
C PRO A 173 -20.27 4.01 5.04
N VAL A 174 -20.24 3.05 5.95
CA VAL A 174 -21.46 2.30 6.31
C VAL A 174 -22.42 3.29 6.95
N ALA A 175 -23.62 3.43 6.36
CA ALA A 175 -24.66 4.23 6.98
C ALA A 175 -25.05 3.60 8.34
N PRO A 176 -25.21 4.39 9.41
CA PRO A 176 -25.69 3.87 10.67
C PRO A 176 -27.05 3.17 10.47
N PRO A 177 -27.35 2.10 11.25
CA PRO A 177 -28.64 1.41 11.16
C PRO A 177 -29.83 2.40 11.20
N ALA A 178 -30.86 2.09 10.42
CA ALA A 178 -32.07 2.90 10.42
C ALA A 178 -32.72 2.83 11.81
N GLY A 179 -32.57 3.87 12.62
CA GLY A 179 -33.03 3.93 14.02
C GLY A 179 -32.07 4.68 14.94
N GLU A 180 -30.80 4.85 14.57
CA GLU A 180 -29.81 5.65 15.33
C GLU A 180 -29.62 7.07 14.78
N ARG A 181 -30.51 7.51 13.89
CA ARG A 181 -30.56 8.92 13.43
C ARG A 181 -31.48 9.68 14.37
N GLY A 182 -30.91 10.17 15.48
CA GLY A 182 -31.55 11.11 16.37
C GLY A 182 -31.41 12.55 15.90
#